data_b5aa1a4064232621a6aa0e15d0561596
#
_entry.id   b5aa1a4064232621a6aa0e15d0561596
#
_cell.length_a   1.000
_cell.length_b   1.000
_cell.length_c   1.000
_cell.angle_alpha   90.00
_cell.angle_beta   90.00
_cell.angle_gamma   90.00
#
_symmetry.space_group_name_H-M   'P 1'
#
loop_
_entity.id
_entity.type
_entity.pdbx_description
1 polymer ?
#
loop_
_entity_poly.entity_id
_entity_poly.type
_entity_poly.pdbx_seq_one_letter_code
_entity_poly.pdbx_strand_id
1 'polypeptide(L)'
;LSATIEHDVAFPFVALLVSGGHTSLYLAEERGRYRLLGATRDDAAGEAYDKVAKMMHLGFPGGPVIDRLANAGSPQAIPFPRARLKPRRRDAGSERLDFSFSGLKPAVWQYLRDNPLRAAAVGIPVKRR
;
A
#
# COMPACT_ATOMS: atom_id res chain seq x y z
N LEU A 1 3.23 19.71 2.70
CA LEU A 1 3.69 20.99 3.34
C LEU A 1 4.55 20.75 4.59
N SER A 2 4.30 19.72 5.41
CA SER A 2 5.13 19.44 6.60
C SER A 2 6.59 19.14 6.25
N ALA A 3 6.84 18.33 5.20
CA ALA A 3 8.20 17.98 4.79
C ALA A 3 9.07 19.20 4.43
N THR A 4 8.48 20.26 3.88
CA THR A 4 9.20 21.52 3.55
C THR A 4 9.39 22.43 4.75
N ILE A 5 8.74 22.14 5.89
CA ILE A 5 8.94 22.87 7.15
C ILE A 5 10.10 22.26 7.93
N GLU A 6 10.24 20.93 7.89
CA GLU A 6 11.28 20.20 8.63
C GLU A 6 12.61 20.08 7.87
N HIS A 7 12.55 20.13 6.53
CA HIS A 7 13.72 19.97 5.66
C HIS A 7 13.72 21.02 4.55
N ASP A 8 14.88 21.55 4.24
CA ASP A 8 15.06 22.45 3.10
C ASP A 8 15.11 21.64 1.79
N VAL A 9 13.92 21.40 1.23
CA VAL A 9 13.76 20.62 0.00
C VAL A 9 13.66 21.55 -1.20
N ALA A 10 14.63 21.43 -2.11
CA ALA A 10 14.65 22.20 -3.34
C ALA A 10 13.54 21.78 -4.31
N PHE A 11 12.92 22.75 -4.97
CA PHE A 11 11.94 22.50 -6.04
C PHE A 11 12.66 22.31 -7.39
N PRO A 12 12.08 21.53 -8.34
CA PRO A 12 10.89 20.68 -8.17
C PRO A 12 11.22 19.37 -7.43
N PHE A 13 10.22 18.80 -6.73
CA PHE A 13 10.34 17.46 -6.13
C PHE A 13 9.05 16.65 -6.26
N VAL A 14 9.16 15.34 -6.09
CA VAL A 14 8.01 14.43 -6.08
C VAL A 14 7.63 14.13 -4.63
N ALA A 15 6.36 14.35 -4.30
CA ALA A 15 5.78 14.06 -2.99
C ALA A 15 4.82 12.87 -3.07
N LEU A 16 5.04 11.87 -2.21
CA LEU A 16 4.11 10.77 -2.01
C LEU A 16 3.30 11.01 -0.73
N LEU A 17 2.00 11.22 -0.89
CA LEU A 17 1.05 11.29 0.22
C LEU A 17 0.48 9.89 0.50
N VAL A 18 0.68 9.37 1.71
CA VAL A 18 0.20 8.05 2.13
C VAL A 18 -0.52 8.17 3.46
N SER A 19 -1.75 7.66 3.52
CA SER A 19 -2.56 7.61 4.74
C SER A 19 -3.57 6.46 4.69
N GLY A 20 -4.43 6.36 5.70
CA GLY A 20 -5.57 5.43 5.71
C GLY A 20 -6.62 5.74 4.64
N GLY A 21 -6.75 6.99 4.22
CA GLY A 21 -7.75 7.42 3.23
C GLY A 21 -7.19 7.88 1.88
N HIS A 22 -5.89 8.14 1.79
CA HIS A 22 -5.28 8.72 0.59
C HIS A 22 -3.96 8.04 0.24
N THR A 23 -3.77 7.79 -1.06
CA THR A 23 -2.46 7.46 -1.63
C THR A 23 -2.36 8.16 -2.97
N SER A 24 -1.49 9.18 -3.03
CA SER A 24 -1.37 10.06 -4.19
C SER A 24 0.08 10.53 -4.38
N LEU A 25 0.49 10.65 -5.62
CA LEU A 25 1.79 11.12 -6.03
C LEU A 25 1.65 12.49 -6.69
N TYR A 26 2.40 13.46 -6.20
CA TYR A 26 2.38 14.84 -6.71
C TYR A 26 3.76 15.27 -7.17
N LEU A 27 3.80 16.07 -8.23
CA LEU A 27 4.95 16.91 -8.54
C LEU A 27 4.71 18.27 -7.89
N ALA A 28 5.59 18.66 -6.97
CA ALA A 28 5.68 20.00 -6.43
C ALA A 28 6.64 20.81 -7.33
N GLU A 29 6.10 21.68 -8.18
CA GLU A 29 6.89 22.47 -9.12
C GLU A 29 7.49 23.68 -8.45
N GLU A 30 6.70 24.31 -7.59
CA GLU A 30 7.08 25.43 -6.73
C GLU A 30 6.13 25.51 -5.52
N ARG A 31 6.39 26.42 -4.60
CA ARG A 31 5.54 26.60 -3.42
C ARG A 31 4.12 26.99 -3.83
N GLY A 32 3.14 26.15 -3.47
CA GLY A 32 1.73 26.37 -3.80
C GLY A 32 1.32 25.81 -5.15
N ARG A 33 2.22 25.30 -6.01
CA ARG A 33 1.89 24.70 -7.30
C ARG A 33 2.23 23.22 -7.33
N TYR A 34 1.15 22.40 -7.33
CA TYR A 34 1.24 20.95 -7.27
C TYR A 34 0.46 20.33 -8.43
N ARG A 35 1.08 19.40 -9.13
CA ARG A 35 0.45 18.62 -10.19
C ARG A 35 0.30 17.17 -9.74
N LEU A 36 -0.93 16.63 -9.79
CA LEU A 36 -1.19 15.23 -9.51
C LEU A 36 -0.58 14.35 -10.62
N LEU A 37 0.35 13.49 -10.26
CA LEU A 37 0.95 12.50 -11.16
C LEU A 37 0.18 11.20 -11.17
N GLY A 38 -0.36 10.78 -10.03
CA GLY A 38 -1.15 9.56 -9.90
C GLY A 38 -1.79 9.44 -8.53
N ALA A 39 -2.79 8.57 -8.43
CA ALA A 39 -3.48 8.27 -7.19
C ALA A 39 -3.91 6.80 -7.15
N THR A 40 -4.32 6.32 -5.97
CA THR A 40 -4.96 5.01 -5.90
C THR A 40 -6.30 5.02 -6.64
N ARG A 41 -6.60 3.93 -7.36
CA ARG A 41 -7.88 3.71 -8.04
C ARG A 41 -8.88 2.94 -7.20
N ASP A 42 -8.46 2.48 -6.02
CA ASP A 42 -9.25 1.67 -5.11
C ASP A 42 -8.85 1.98 -3.66
N ASP A 43 -8.43 1.00 -2.88
CA ASP A 43 -8.01 1.21 -1.50
C ASP A 43 -6.80 2.14 -1.41
N ALA A 44 -6.74 2.97 -0.37
CA ALA A 44 -5.50 3.62 0.01
C ALA A 44 -4.51 2.59 0.61
N ALA A 45 -3.21 2.90 0.61
CA ALA A 45 -2.21 1.99 1.16
C ALA A 45 -2.48 1.65 2.63
N GLY A 46 -2.79 2.65 3.47
CA GLY A 46 -3.14 2.42 4.88
C GLY A 46 -4.40 1.56 5.04
N GLU A 47 -5.42 1.79 4.22
CA GLU A 47 -6.63 0.95 4.18
C GLU A 47 -6.31 -0.51 3.81
N ALA A 48 -5.40 -0.73 2.85
CA ALA A 48 -4.95 -2.08 2.51
C ALA A 48 -4.25 -2.76 3.69
N TYR A 49 -3.40 -2.05 4.44
CA TYR A 49 -2.81 -2.53 5.69
C TYR A 49 -3.87 -2.91 6.73
N ASP A 50 -4.86 -2.05 6.95
CA ASP A 50 -5.93 -2.30 7.92
C ASP A 50 -6.78 -3.53 7.54
N LYS A 51 -7.09 -3.69 6.25
CA LYS A 51 -7.81 -4.85 5.73
C LYS A 51 -7.04 -6.15 5.92
N VAL A 52 -5.72 -6.13 5.68
CA VAL A 52 -4.85 -7.29 5.91
C VAL A 52 -4.72 -7.59 7.40
N ALA A 53 -4.46 -6.57 8.23
CA ALA A 53 -4.35 -6.74 9.68
C ALA A 53 -5.64 -7.32 10.29
N LYS A 54 -6.80 -6.81 9.87
CA LYS A 54 -8.10 -7.34 10.30
C LYS A 54 -8.27 -8.81 9.93
N MET A 55 -7.89 -9.19 8.70
CA MET A 55 -7.93 -10.57 8.25
C MET A 55 -7.00 -11.49 9.05
N MET A 56 -5.86 -10.97 9.49
CA MET A 56 -4.86 -11.67 10.29
C MET A 56 -5.11 -11.54 11.81
N HIS A 57 -6.20 -10.93 12.24
CA HIS A 57 -6.54 -10.70 13.66
C HIS A 57 -5.48 -9.91 14.44
N LEU A 58 -4.74 -9.03 13.77
CA LEU A 58 -3.65 -8.25 14.36
C LEU A 58 -4.11 -6.97 15.06
N GLY A 59 -5.40 -6.63 14.99
CA GLY A 59 -5.97 -5.41 15.58
C GLY A 59 -5.99 -4.21 14.62
N PHE A 60 -6.28 -3.03 15.19
CA PHE A 60 -6.40 -1.75 14.50
C PHE A 60 -5.73 -0.63 15.32
N PRO A 61 -5.05 0.34 14.70
CA PRO A 61 -4.74 0.45 13.27
C PRO A 61 -3.73 -0.61 12.81
N GLY A 62 -3.95 -1.17 11.60
CA GLY A 62 -3.16 -2.29 11.10
C GLY A 62 -1.77 -1.93 10.63
N GLY A 63 -1.60 -0.73 10.06
CA GLY A 63 -0.32 -0.27 9.52
C GLY A 63 0.83 -0.38 10.52
N PRO A 64 0.77 0.28 11.70
CA PRO A 64 1.84 0.24 12.71
C PRO A 64 2.15 -1.16 13.25
N VAL A 65 1.13 -2.03 13.32
CA VAL A 65 1.31 -3.41 13.79
C VAL A 65 2.06 -4.24 12.76
N ILE A 66 1.63 -4.18 11.49
CA ILE A 66 2.29 -4.92 10.40
C ILE A 66 3.71 -4.40 10.20
N ASP A 67 3.94 -3.09 10.22
CA ASP A 67 5.27 -2.49 10.08
C ASP A 67 6.24 -3.01 11.16
N ARG A 68 5.81 -3.02 12.41
CA ARG A 68 6.61 -3.56 13.52
C ARG A 68 6.94 -5.04 13.31
N LEU A 69 5.97 -5.86 12.90
CA LEU A 69 6.18 -7.28 12.64
C LEU A 69 7.09 -7.52 11.44
N ALA A 70 7.02 -6.66 10.43
CA ALA A 70 7.82 -6.75 9.21
C ALA A 70 9.33 -6.62 9.48
N ASN A 71 9.74 -5.93 10.56
CA ASN A 71 11.16 -5.81 10.94
C ASN A 71 11.83 -7.17 11.22
N ALA A 72 11.06 -8.19 11.65
CA ALA A 72 11.54 -9.56 11.84
C ALA A 72 11.32 -10.45 10.60
N GLY A 73 10.73 -9.91 9.53
CA GLY A 73 10.39 -10.63 8.31
C GLY A 73 11.44 -10.47 7.21
N SER A 74 11.21 -11.19 6.11
CA SER A 74 12.00 -11.04 4.88
C SER A 74 11.10 -10.48 3.77
N PRO A 75 11.42 -9.33 3.18
CA PRO A 75 10.60 -8.73 2.13
C PRO A 75 10.56 -9.54 0.82
N GLN A 76 11.45 -10.51 0.65
CA GLN A 76 11.51 -11.42 -0.50
C GLN A 76 10.85 -12.77 -0.26
N ALA A 77 10.38 -13.05 0.97
CA ALA A 77 9.87 -14.39 1.34
C ALA A 77 8.63 -14.81 0.53
N ILE A 78 7.79 -13.84 0.17
CA ILE A 78 6.53 -14.09 -0.55
C ILE A 78 6.38 -13.04 -1.66
N PRO A 79 6.28 -13.45 -2.94
CA PRO A 79 6.16 -12.52 -4.07
C PRO A 79 4.72 -12.02 -4.21
N PHE A 80 4.23 -11.23 -3.27
CA PHE A 80 2.92 -10.61 -3.38
C PHE A 80 2.85 -9.63 -4.57
N PRO A 81 1.63 -9.44 -5.16
CA PRO A 81 1.45 -8.49 -6.25
C PRO A 81 1.77 -7.07 -5.78
N ARG A 82 2.46 -6.31 -6.62
CA ARG A 82 2.75 -4.90 -6.36
C ARG A 82 1.58 -4.03 -6.81
N ALA A 83 1.43 -2.88 -6.16
CA ALA A 83 0.37 -1.89 -6.45
C ALA A 83 0.47 -1.22 -7.83
N ARG A 84 1.15 -1.83 -8.80
CA ARG A 84 1.43 -1.28 -10.11
C ARG A 84 0.31 -1.59 -11.09
N LEU A 85 -0.29 -0.56 -11.68
CA LEU A 85 -1.24 -0.73 -12.76
C LEU A 85 -0.51 -0.80 -14.11
N LYS A 86 -0.95 -1.74 -14.96
CA LYS A 86 -0.61 -1.70 -16.39
C LYS A 86 -1.40 -0.57 -17.05
N PRO A 87 -0.80 0.24 -17.93
CA PRO A 87 -1.54 1.24 -18.71
C PRO A 87 -2.71 0.56 -19.45
N ARG A 88 -3.91 1.12 -19.33
CA ARG A 88 -5.04 0.67 -20.12
C ARG A 88 -5.02 1.34 -21.48
N ARG A 89 -5.57 0.70 -22.52
CA ARG A 89 -5.69 1.28 -23.88
C ARG A 89 -6.40 2.64 -23.88
N ARG A 90 -7.29 2.90 -22.91
CA ARG A 90 -7.97 4.19 -22.72
C ARG A 90 -7.08 5.27 -22.09
N ASP A 91 -5.97 4.88 -21.51
CA ASP A 91 -4.99 5.77 -20.88
C ASP A 91 -3.87 6.15 -21.88
N ALA A 92 -4.00 5.75 -23.15
CA ALA A 92 -3.07 6.11 -24.22
C ALA A 92 -3.02 7.64 -24.34
N GLY A 93 -1.90 8.23 -23.92
CA GLY A 93 -1.70 9.68 -23.84
C GLY A 93 -1.79 10.28 -22.44
N SER A 94 -2.21 9.54 -21.40
CA SER A 94 -2.09 10.00 -20.02
C SER A 94 -0.90 9.32 -19.35
N GLU A 95 0.11 10.08 -18.98
CA GLU A 95 1.28 9.62 -18.22
C GLU A 95 0.95 9.44 -16.72
N ARG A 96 -0.26 8.97 -16.39
CA ARG A 96 -0.67 8.81 -14.98
C ARG A 96 0.01 7.62 -14.34
N LEU A 97 0.60 7.86 -13.18
CA LEU A 97 1.28 6.88 -12.33
C LEU A 97 0.34 6.37 -11.24
N ASP A 98 -0.82 5.85 -11.63
CA ASP A 98 -1.83 5.39 -10.68
C ASP A 98 -1.44 4.08 -10.01
N PHE A 99 -2.01 3.83 -8.82
CA PHE A 99 -1.83 2.63 -8.02
C PHE A 99 -3.11 1.79 -7.94
N SER A 100 -2.97 0.53 -7.54
CA SER A 100 -4.08 -0.32 -7.09
C SER A 100 -3.61 -1.28 -6.01
N PHE A 101 -4.30 -1.30 -4.89
CA PHE A 101 -4.05 -2.20 -3.76
C PHE A 101 -5.09 -3.31 -3.64
N SER A 102 -6.14 -3.30 -4.48
CA SER A 102 -7.24 -4.27 -4.42
C SER A 102 -6.81 -5.73 -4.57
N GLY A 103 -5.71 -5.99 -5.28
CA GLY A 103 -5.15 -7.33 -5.45
C GLY A 103 -4.40 -7.89 -4.23
N LEU A 104 -3.98 -7.04 -3.29
CA LEU A 104 -3.12 -7.45 -2.18
C LEU A 104 -3.87 -8.31 -1.15
N LYS A 105 -5.06 -7.88 -0.70
CA LYS A 105 -5.86 -8.63 0.26
C LYS A 105 -6.22 -10.04 -0.24
N PRO A 106 -6.74 -10.23 -1.46
CA PRO A 106 -6.97 -11.57 -2.01
C PRO A 106 -5.70 -12.43 -2.08
N ALA A 107 -4.56 -11.86 -2.45
CA ALA A 107 -3.31 -12.57 -2.53
C ALA A 107 -2.83 -13.06 -1.16
N VAL A 108 -2.92 -12.22 -0.13
CA VAL A 108 -2.61 -12.62 1.25
C VAL A 108 -3.55 -13.71 1.73
N TRP A 109 -4.87 -13.56 1.49
CA TRP A 109 -5.85 -14.57 1.87
C TRP A 109 -5.59 -15.92 1.20
N GLN A 110 -5.30 -15.90 -0.11
CA GLN A 110 -4.94 -17.10 -0.87
C GLN A 110 -3.71 -17.78 -0.27
N TYR A 111 -2.65 -17.00 -0.01
CA TYR A 111 -1.42 -17.51 0.59
C TYR A 111 -1.67 -18.19 1.94
N LEU A 112 -2.44 -17.56 2.82
CA LEU A 112 -2.77 -18.11 4.15
C LEU A 112 -3.61 -19.38 4.04
N ARG A 113 -4.54 -19.45 3.11
CA ARG A 113 -5.35 -20.64 2.83
C ARG A 113 -4.48 -21.81 2.36
N ASP A 114 -3.51 -21.52 1.52
CA ASP A 114 -2.64 -22.56 0.94
C ASP A 114 -1.50 -22.96 1.89
N ASN A 115 -1.28 -22.17 2.97
CA ASN A 115 -0.27 -22.41 4.00
C ASN A 115 -0.89 -22.43 5.42
N PRO A 116 -1.73 -23.42 5.74
CA PRO A 116 -2.53 -23.43 6.97
C PRO A 116 -1.69 -23.43 8.27
N LEU A 117 -0.51 -24.05 8.28
CA LEU A 117 0.38 -24.03 9.45
C LEU A 117 0.91 -22.62 9.75
N ARG A 118 1.21 -21.83 8.71
CA ARG A 118 1.62 -20.43 8.87
C ARG A 118 0.44 -19.54 9.30
N ALA A 119 -0.75 -19.81 8.77
CA ALA A 119 -1.95 -19.12 9.19
C ALA A 119 -2.26 -19.39 10.68
N ALA A 120 -2.16 -20.63 11.13
CA ALA A 120 -2.35 -21.00 12.52
C ALA A 120 -1.32 -20.34 13.46
N ALA A 121 -0.07 -20.19 13.03
CA ALA A 121 0.99 -19.54 13.81
C ALA A 121 0.70 -18.06 14.11
N VAL A 122 -0.13 -17.39 13.31
CA VAL A 122 -0.59 -16.01 13.52
C VAL A 122 -2.04 -15.93 14.01
N GLY A 123 -2.60 -17.05 14.52
CA GLY A 123 -3.93 -17.09 15.13
C GLY A 123 -5.11 -17.03 14.15
N ILE A 124 -4.88 -17.27 12.86
CA ILE A 124 -5.95 -17.27 11.85
C ILE A 124 -6.63 -18.63 11.85
N PRO A 125 -7.97 -18.70 12.10
CA PRO A 125 -8.69 -19.97 12.04
C PRO A 125 -8.77 -20.48 10.59
N VAL A 126 -8.06 -21.52 10.29
CA VAL A 126 -8.14 -22.21 8.99
C VAL A 126 -9.18 -23.31 9.09
N LYS A 127 -10.32 -23.17 8.44
CA LYS A 127 -11.27 -24.27 8.31
C LYS A 127 -10.61 -25.39 7.50
N ARG A 128 -10.36 -26.53 8.15
CA ARG A 128 -10.02 -27.76 7.44
C ARG A 128 -11.24 -28.14 6.57
N ARG A 129 -11.02 -28.38 5.31
CA ARG A 129 -12.00 -29.05 4.45
C ARG A 129 -12.07 -30.53 4.80
#